data_fef0bcf3e6a9d5b11223e38a8bf3a3ac
#
_entry.id   fef0bcf3e6a9d5b11223e38a8bf3a3ac
#
_cell.length_a   1.000
_cell.length_b   1.000
_cell.length_c   1.000
_cell.angle_alpha   90.00
_cell.angle_beta   90.00
_cell.angle_gamma   90.00
#
_symmetry.space_group_name_H-M   'P 1'
#
loop_
_entity.id
_entity.type
_entity.pdbx_description
1 polymer ?
#
loop_
_entity_poly.entity_id
_entity_poly.type
_entity_poly.pdbx_seq_one_letter_code
_entity_poly.pdbx_strand_id
1 'polypeptide(L)'
;YSYIPLTEPILAVLVAISSIQNNIDDSVTFSKNRLIGTFLGTVIGIIYNQIAGQSVIFIALGVIALITLLNKLKQSKSILIAMAVFVSIITGVVQGNPVVYGLSKFANTLLGITIGFLINYFIKPPNQVEIMKANVIGTVDEIEYVIQELLFTNNEIDLTSFKQELFDIELSLKIYNQDKKYHMAK
;
A
#
# COMPACT_ATOMS: atom_id res chain seq x y z
N TYR A 1 -17.02 -28.09 -18.24
CA TYR A 1 -16.46 -27.76 -16.91
C TYR A 1 -15.86 -26.37 -17.00
N SER A 2 -16.64 -25.36 -16.56
CA SER A 2 -16.13 -23.99 -16.40
C SER A 2 -15.26 -23.95 -15.16
N TYR A 3 -13.98 -24.22 -15.35
CA TYR A 3 -13.00 -23.86 -14.35
C TYR A 3 -13.03 -22.35 -14.19
N ILE A 4 -13.31 -21.85 -12.99
CA ILE A 4 -12.88 -20.52 -12.58
C ILE A 4 -11.37 -20.67 -12.39
N PRO A 5 -10.54 -20.26 -13.34
CA PRO A 5 -9.12 -20.40 -13.14
C PRO A 5 -8.72 -19.37 -12.10
N LEU A 6 -8.25 -19.82 -10.97
CA LEU A 6 -7.25 -19.08 -10.19
C LEU A 6 -6.01 -18.94 -11.10
N THR A 7 -6.18 -18.24 -12.22
CA THR A 7 -5.30 -18.29 -13.39
C THR A 7 -3.96 -17.61 -13.16
N GLU A 8 -3.80 -16.91 -12.04
CA GLU A 8 -2.54 -16.26 -11.72
C GLU A 8 -2.28 -16.30 -10.21
N PRO A 9 -1.86 -17.46 -9.66
CA PRO A 9 -1.52 -17.56 -8.23
C PRO A 9 -0.42 -16.57 -7.83
N ILE A 10 0.45 -16.21 -8.76
CA ILE A 10 1.50 -15.20 -8.57
C ILE A 10 0.90 -13.86 -8.14
N LEU A 11 -0.23 -13.45 -8.70
CA LEU A 11 -0.87 -12.19 -8.30
C LEU A 11 -1.42 -12.24 -6.88
N ALA A 12 -2.01 -13.34 -6.47
CA ALA A 12 -2.47 -13.49 -5.08
C ALA A 12 -1.30 -13.44 -4.09
N VAL A 13 -0.17 -14.05 -4.44
CA VAL A 13 1.06 -13.99 -3.64
C VAL A 13 1.61 -12.56 -3.58
N LEU A 14 1.68 -11.86 -4.72
CA LEU A 14 2.13 -10.46 -4.75
C LEU A 14 1.21 -9.54 -3.93
N VAL A 15 -0.11 -9.80 -3.96
CA VAL A 15 -1.06 -9.07 -3.12
C VAL A 15 -0.82 -9.36 -1.65
N ALA A 16 -0.62 -10.62 -1.27
CA ALA A 16 -0.34 -11.02 0.10
C ALA A 16 0.92 -10.34 0.63
N ILE A 17 2.04 -10.42 -0.12
CA ILE A 17 3.31 -9.76 0.25
C ILE A 17 3.12 -8.25 0.39
N SER A 18 2.43 -7.61 -0.56
CA SER A 18 2.19 -6.16 -0.52
C SER A 18 1.26 -5.73 0.60
N SER A 19 0.44 -6.64 1.13
CA SER A 19 -0.48 -6.39 2.25
C SER A 19 0.22 -6.45 3.61
N ILE A 20 1.43 -7.01 3.66
CA ILE A 20 2.28 -7.03 4.85
C ILE A 20 2.92 -5.65 4.97
N GLN A 21 2.50 -4.88 5.94
CA GLN A 21 2.98 -3.53 6.22
C GLN A 21 3.55 -3.46 7.64
N ASN A 22 4.35 -2.43 7.90
CA ASN A 22 4.98 -2.24 9.20
C ASN A 22 3.99 -1.97 10.32
N ASN A 23 2.77 -1.54 10.00
CA ASN A 23 1.69 -1.37 10.97
C ASN A 23 0.34 -1.85 10.41
N ILE A 24 -0.61 -2.11 11.31
CA ILE A 24 -1.94 -2.64 10.96
C ILE A 24 -2.76 -1.61 10.18
N ASP A 25 -2.64 -0.34 10.51
CA ASP A 25 -3.41 0.75 9.89
C ASP A 25 -3.05 0.93 8.41
N ASP A 26 -1.76 0.85 8.09
CA ASP A 26 -1.29 0.89 6.70
C ASP A 26 -1.72 -0.37 5.93
N SER A 27 -1.69 -1.55 6.57
CA SER A 27 -2.20 -2.79 5.96
C SER A 27 -3.69 -2.69 5.61
N VAL A 28 -4.52 -2.17 6.52
CA VAL A 28 -5.96 -1.95 6.29
C VAL A 28 -6.17 -0.93 5.17
N THR A 29 -5.46 0.18 5.22
CA THR A 29 -5.56 1.25 4.22
C THR A 29 -5.14 0.76 2.83
N PHE A 30 -4.02 0.04 2.75
CA PHE A 30 -3.54 -0.57 1.51
C PHE A 30 -4.57 -1.54 0.93
N SER A 31 -5.07 -2.45 1.76
CA SER A 31 -6.04 -3.48 1.38
C SER A 31 -7.35 -2.85 0.87
N LYS A 32 -7.85 -1.84 1.56
CA LYS A 32 -9.05 -1.08 1.15
C LYS A 32 -8.85 -0.41 -0.21
N ASN A 33 -7.74 0.30 -0.40
CA ASN A 33 -7.44 0.97 -1.66
C ASN A 33 -7.31 -0.02 -2.82
N ARG A 34 -6.72 -1.19 -2.55
CA ARG A 34 -6.56 -2.25 -3.54
C ARG A 34 -7.90 -2.88 -3.94
N LEU A 35 -8.79 -3.16 -2.97
CA LEU A 35 -10.13 -3.67 -3.25
C LEU A 35 -10.94 -2.68 -4.08
N ILE A 36 -10.96 -1.41 -3.69
CA ILE A 36 -11.67 -0.36 -4.40
C ILE A 36 -11.13 -0.20 -5.84
N GLY A 37 -9.80 -0.16 -5.98
CA GLY A 37 -9.16 -0.03 -7.29
C GLY A 37 -9.48 -1.21 -8.21
N THR A 38 -9.38 -2.44 -7.69
CA THR A 38 -9.70 -3.65 -8.46
C THR A 38 -11.18 -3.69 -8.86
N PHE A 39 -12.08 -3.34 -7.94
CA PHE A 39 -13.51 -3.31 -8.21
C PHE A 39 -13.88 -2.27 -9.28
N LEU A 40 -13.46 -1.02 -9.10
CA LEU A 40 -13.77 0.07 -10.03
C LEU A 40 -13.09 -0.15 -11.39
N GLY A 41 -11.84 -0.59 -11.40
CA GLY A 41 -11.13 -0.93 -12.64
C GLY A 41 -11.83 -2.06 -13.41
N THR A 42 -12.35 -3.07 -12.71
CA THR A 42 -13.11 -4.18 -13.31
C THR A 42 -14.43 -3.69 -13.90
N VAL A 43 -15.25 -3.01 -13.10
CA VAL A 43 -16.59 -2.58 -13.52
C VAL A 43 -16.49 -1.63 -14.72
N ILE A 44 -15.64 -0.62 -14.62
CA ILE A 44 -15.47 0.37 -15.68
C ILE A 44 -14.81 -0.26 -16.90
N GLY A 45 -13.82 -1.15 -16.71
CA GLY A 45 -13.18 -1.87 -17.82
C GLY A 45 -14.15 -2.74 -18.62
N ILE A 46 -15.05 -3.47 -17.95
CA ILE A 46 -16.07 -4.29 -18.61
C ILE A 46 -17.04 -3.42 -19.40
N ILE A 47 -17.57 -2.35 -18.79
CA ILE A 47 -18.52 -1.44 -19.46
C ILE A 47 -17.84 -0.78 -20.66
N TYR A 48 -16.63 -0.29 -20.48
CA TYR A 48 -15.89 0.41 -21.51
C TYR A 48 -15.51 -0.50 -22.68
N ASN A 49 -15.12 -1.74 -22.40
CA ASN A 49 -14.80 -2.74 -23.43
C ASN A 49 -15.98 -3.05 -24.36
N GLN A 50 -17.22 -2.92 -23.88
CA GLN A 50 -18.42 -3.12 -24.69
C GLN A 50 -18.72 -1.93 -25.63
N ILE A 51 -18.28 -0.72 -25.26
CA ILE A 51 -18.66 0.53 -25.93
C ILE A 51 -17.57 1.01 -26.91
N ALA A 52 -16.30 0.91 -26.51
CA ALA A 52 -15.23 1.69 -27.15
C ALA A 52 -14.25 0.88 -28.02
N GLY A 53 -14.30 -0.44 -28.01
CA GLY A 53 -13.35 -1.27 -28.75
C GLY A 53 -11.89 -1.12 -28.29
N GLN A 54 -10.93 -1.72 -29.03
CA GLN A 54 -9.52 -1.86 -28.63
C GLN A 54 -8.58 -0.82 -29.26
N SER A 55 -9.08 0.32 -29.74
CA SER A 55 -8.23 1.37 -30.29
C SER A 55 -7.44 2.09 -29.18
N VAL A 56 -6.15 2.35 -29.44
CA VAL A 56 -5.25 3.04 -28.49
C VAL A 56 -5.81 4.39 -28.03
N ILE A 57 -6.46 5.13 -28.96
CA ILE A 57 -7.05 6.44 -28.64
C ILE A 57 -8.19 6.27 -27.63
N PHE A 58 -9.05 5.29 -27.84
CA PHE A 58 -10.15 5.02 -26.90
C PHE A 58 -9.62 4.55 -25.55
N ILE A 59 -8.59 3.69 -25.53
CA ILE A 59 -7.96 3.28 -24.25
C ILE A 59 -7.44 4.49 -23.49
N ALA A 60 -6.75 5.42 -24.16
CA ALA A 60 -6.23 6.63 -23.54
C ALA A 60 -7.36 7.51 -22.96
N LEU A 61 -8.45 7.70 -23.70
CA LEU A 61 -9.62 8.44 -23.22
C LEU A 61 -10.27 7.75 -21.99
N GLY A 62 -10.36 6.43 -22.02
CA GLY A 62 -10.87 5.64 -20.90
C GLY A 62 -10.02 5.77 -19.64
N VAL A 63 -8.69 5.76 -19.79
CA VAL A 63 -7.76 5.98 -18.67
C VAL A 63 -7.96 7.37 -18.07
N ILE A 64 -8.07 8.42 -18.90
CA ILE A 64 -8.32 9.80 -18.42
C ILE A 64 -9.65 9.88 -17.68
N ALA A 65 -10.70 9.28 -18.23
CA ALA A 65 -12.02 9.24 -17.59
C ALA A 65 -11.98 8.51 -16.24
N LEU A 66 -11.27 7.37 -16.17
CA LEU A 66 -11.10 6.59 -14.94
C LEU A 66 -10.34 7.39 -13.87
N ILE A 67 -9.25 8.05 -14.22
CA ILE A 67 -8.47 8.90 -13.30
C ILE A 67 -9.35 10.03 -12.76
N THR A 68 -10.07 10.72 -13.64
CA THR A 68 -10.96 11.82 -13.27
C THR A 68 -12.04 11.35 -12.31
N LEU A 69 -12.65 10.20 -12.58
CA LEU A 69 -13.68 9.61 -11.73
C LEU A 69 -13.13 9.25 -10.33
N LEU A 70 -11.98 8.58 -10.27
CA LEU A 70 -11.37 8.18 -9.00
C LEU A 70 -10.94 9.38 -8.15
N ASN A 71 -10.43 10.44 -8.79
CA ASN A 71 -10.12 11.69 -8.10
C ASN A 71 -11.38 12.35 -7.53
N LYS A 72 -12.48 12.38 -8.31
CA LYS A 72 -13.76 12.90 -7.85
C LYS A 72 -14.33 12.10 -6.68
N LEU A 73 -14.11 10.79 -6.66
CA LEU A 73 -14.50 9.89 -5.57
C LEU A 73 -13.52 9.95 -4.37
N LYS A 74 -12.48 10.81 -4.41
CA LYS A 74 -11.44 10.92 -3.38
C LYS A 74 -10.68 9.59 -3.15
N GLN A 75 -10.55 8.76 -4.19
CA GLN A 75 -9.87 7.46 -4.19
C GLN A 75 -8.54 7.50 -4.96
N SER A 76 -7.80 8.59 -4.84
CA SER A 76 -6.54 8.80 -5.59
C SER A 76 -5.49 7.70 -5.34
N LYS A 77 -5.48 7.11 -4.14
CA LYS A 77 -4.56 6.00 -3.79
C LYS A 77 -4.89 4.69 -4.53
N SER A 78 -6.10 4.56 -5.07
CA SER A 78 -6.57 3.38 -5.81
C SER A 78 -6.34 3.47 -7.34
N ILE A 79 -5.91 4.64 -7.84
CA ILE A 79 -5.81 4.94 -9.29
C ILE A 79 -4.90 3.95 -10.01
N LEU A 80 -3.71 3.72 -9.49
CA LEU A 80 -2.72 2.83 -10.13
C LEU A 80 -3.26 1.41 -10.34
N ILE A 81 -3.92 0.88 -9.31
CA ILE A 81 -4.50 -0.46 -9.33
C ILE A 81 -5.68 -0.52 -10.29
N ALA A 82 -6.56 0.47 -10.22
CA ALA A 82 -7.72 0.55 -11.11
C ALA A 82 -7.30 0.64 -12.59
N MET A 83 -6.28 1.45 -12.91
CA MET A 83 -5.74 1.55 -14.27
C MET A 83 -5.15 0.23 -14.76
N ALA A 84 -4.36 -0.46 -13.92
CA ALA A 84 -3.77 -1.74 -14.30
C ALA A 84 -4.84 -2.79 -14.64
N VAL A 85 -5.91 -2.87 -13.86
CA VAL A 85 -7.03 -3.79 -14.10
C VAL A 85 -7.83 -3.37 -15.34
N PHE A 86 -8.14 -2.08 -15.47
CA PHE A 86 -8.86 -1.51 -16.61
C PHE A 86 -8.14 -1.80 -17.93
N VAL A 87 -6.86 -1.47 -18.02
CA VAL A 87 -6.06 -1.72 -19.23
C VAL A 87 -5.98 -3.21 -19.53
N SER A 88 -5.79 -4.07 -18.52
CA SER A 88 -5.74 -5.53 -18.72
C SER A 88 -7.03 -6.08 -19.32
N ILE A 89 -8.19 -5.54 -18.96
CA ILE A 89 -9.50 -5.95 -19.50
C ILE A 89 -9.66 -5.49 -20.95
N ILE A 90 -9.28 -4.26 -21.27
CA ILE A 90 -9.52 -3.69 -22.61
C ILE A 90 -8.53 -4.21 -23.64
N THR A 91 -7.25 -4.38 -23.27
CA THR A 91 -6.22 -4.85 -24.21
C THR A 91 -6.39 -6.30 -24.62
N GLY A 92 -7.40 -7.00 -24.08
CA GLY A 92 -7.65 -8.40 -24.44
C GLY A 92 -6.49 -9.35 -24.08
N VAL A 93 -5.62 -8.95 -23.15
CA VAL A 93 -4.61 -9.84 -22.55
C VAL A 93 -5.28 -11.08 -21.95
N VAL A 94 -6.59 -10.98 -21.80
CA VAL A 94 -7.49 -12.01 -21.32
C VAL A 94 -8.08 -12.77 -22.51
N GLN A 95 -7.58 -13.97 -22.73
CA GLN A 95 -8.27 -14.93 -23.57
C GLN A 95 -9.52 -15.41 -22.83
N GLY A 96 -10.71 -14.86 -23.16
CA GLY A 96 -11.96 -15.30 -22.56
C GLY A 96 -12.94 -14.17 -22.25
N ASN A 97 -13.90 -14.46 -21.39
CA ASN A 97 -14.95 -13.51 -21.00
C ASN A 97 -14.40 -12.47 -20.02
N PRO A 98 -14.46 -11.16 -20.35
CA PRO A 98 -13.98 -10.07 -19.48
C PRO A 98 -14.58 -10.07 -18.08
N VAL A 99 -15.84 -10.53 -17.94
CA VAL A 99 -16.53 -10.61 -16.65
C VAL A 99 -15.89 -11.69 -15.76
N VAL A 100 -15.62 -12.87 -16.33
CA VAL A 100 -14.98 -13.99 -15.61
C VAL A 100 -13.57 -13.57 -15.16
N TYR A 101 -12.84 -12.89 -16.01
CA TYR A 101 -11.52 -12.37 -15.67
C TYR A 101 -11.58 -11.34 -14.54
N GLY A 102 -12.45 -10.35 -14.64
CA GLY A 102 -12.60 -9.34 -13.60
C GLY A 102 -12.97 -9.94 -12.24
N LEU A 103 -13.89 -10.93 -12.26
CA LEU A 103 -14.27 -11.65 -11.05
C LEU A 103 -13.11 -12.47 -10.46
N SER A 104 -12.33 -13.14 -11.32
CA SER A 104 -11.12 -13.87 -10.89
C SER A 104 -10.08 -12.93 -10.28
N LYS A 105 -9.85 -11.76 -10.88
CA LYS A 105 -8.94 -10.73 -10.31
C LYS A 105 -9.41 -10.24 -8.95
N PHE A 106 -10.70 -10.01 -8.80
CA PHE A 106 -11.27 -9.60 -7.53
C PHE A 106 -11.15 -10.69 -6.46
N ALA A 107 -11.44 -11.95 -6.81
CA ALA A 107 -11.28 -13.10 -5.92
C ALA A 107 -9.81 -13.30 -5.50
N ASN A 108 -8.86 -13.23 -6.45
CA ASN A 108 -7.42 -13.31 -6.15
C ASN A 108 -6.95 -12.16 -5.23
N THR A 109 -7.50 -10.97 -5.42
CA THR A 109 -7.20 -9.82 -4.55
C THR A 109 -7.71 -10.06 -3.13
N LEU A 110 -8.96 -10.56 -2.98
CA LEU A 110 -9.52 -10.91 -1.68
C LEU A 110 -8.70 -11.98 -0.98
N LEU A 111 -8.34 -13.06 -1.67
CA LEU A 111 -7.51 -14.13 -1.12
C LEU A 111 -6.14 -13.60 -0.67
N GLY A 112 -5.47 -12.82 -1.51
CA GLY A 112 -4.17 -12.25 -1.17
C GLY A 112 -4.22 -11.33 0.05
N ILE A 113 -5.24 -10.46 0.13
CA ILE A 113 -5.47 -9.60 1.30
C ILE A 113 -5.72 -10.44 2.55
N THR A 114 -6.57 -11.46 2.47
CA THR A 114 -6.89 -12.34 3.61
C THR A 114 -5.63 -13.04 4.12
N ILE A 115 -4.82 -13.60 3.22
CA ILE A 115 -3.54 -14.23 3.57
C ILE A 115 -2.58 -13.21 4.20
N GLY A 116 -2.43 -12.02 3.62
CA GLY A 116 -1.58 -10.97 4.16
C GLY A 116 -2.02 -10.51 5.56
N PHE A 117 -3.33 -10.42 5.81
CA PHE A 117 -3.87 -10.14 7.14
C PHE A 117 -3.57 -11.26 8.14
N LEU A 118 -3.75 -12.52 7.74
CA LEU A 118 -3.42 -13.67 8.60
C LEU A 118 -1.94 -13.68 8.96
N ILE A 119 -1.06 -13.44 7.99
CA ILE A 119 0.38 -13.33 8.23
C ILE A 119 0.68 -12.20 9.22
N ASN A 120 0.13 -11.00 9.02
CA ASN A 120 0.32 -9.87 9.94
C ASN A 120 -0.26 -10.14 11.34
N TYR A 121 -1.31 -10.93 11.44
CA TYR A 121 -1.90 -11.32 12.73
C TYR A 121 -1.02 -12.32 13.48
N PHE A 122 -0.45 -13.31 12.78
CA PHE A 122 0.39 -14.35 13.39
C PHE A 122 1.84 -13.93 13.59
N ILE A 123 2.40 -13.18 12.65
CA ILE A 123 3.73 -12.57 12.77
C ILE A 123 3.51 -11.23 13.45
N LYS A 124 3.60 -11.22 14.80
CA LYS A 124 3.53 -9.97 15.55
C LYS A 124 4.44 -8.93 14.88
N PRO A 125 3.92 -7.77 14.46
CA PRO A 125 4.80 -6.69 13.99
C PRO A 125 5.84 -6.39 15.07
N PRO A 126 7.07 -6.01 14.69
CA PRO A 126 8.11 -5.67 15.66
C PRO A 126 7.55 -4.67 16.66
N ASN A 127 7.85 -4.88 17.93
CA ASN A 127 7.30 -4.07 19.02
C ASN A 127 7.76 -2.62 18.84
N GLN A 128 6.92 -1.79 18.22
CA GLN A 128 7.23 -0.39 17.90
C GLN A 128 7.62 0.40 19.15
N VAL A 129 7.11 0.00 20.32
CA VAL A 129 7.47 0.60 21.60
C VAL A 129 8.93 0.33 21.97
N GLU A 130 9.44 -0.90 21.69
CA GLU A 130 10.84 -1.23 21.95
C GLU A 130 11.78 -0.51 21.00
N ILE A 131 11.43 -0.46 19.70
CA ILE A 131 12.20 0.29 18.69
C ILE A 131 12.23 1.78 19.07
N MET A 132 11.09 2.35 19.41
CA MET A 132 11.01 3.75 19.85
C MET A 132 11.82 4.01 21.11
N LYS A 133 11.77 3.13 22.11
CA LYS A 133 12.60 3.26 23.31
C LYS A 133 14.09 3.21 22.99
N ALA A 134 14.51 2.27 22.14
CA ALA A 134 15.91 2.17 21.72
C ALA A 134 16.38 3.45 21.01
N ASN A 135 15.57 3.99 20.10
CA ASN A 135 15.90 5.23 19.40
C ASN A 135 15.96 6.43 20.34
N VAL A 136 15.01 6.55 21.30
CA VAL A 136 15.02 7.64 22.28
C VAL A 136 16.25 7.57 23.18
N ILE A 137 16.63 6.37 23.64
CA ILE A 137 17.83 6.19 24.47
C ILE A 137 19.07 6.59 23.68
N GLY A 138 19.23 6.12 22.43
CA GLY A 138 20.37 6.46 21.57
C GLY A 138 20.50 7.98 21.39
N THR A 139 19.39 8.68 21.13
CA THR A 139 19.42 10.15 20.98
C THR A 139 19.77 10.87 22.27
N VAL A 140 19.33 10.37 23.43
CA VAL A 140 19.73 10.96 24.71
C VAL A 140 21.24 10.83 24.92
N ASP A 141 21.81 9.66 24.62
CA ASP A 141 23.25 9.43 24.72
C ASP A 141 24.04 10.33 23.75
N GLU A 142 23.52 10.55 22.52
CA GLU A 142 24.14 11.45 21.55
C GLU A 142 24.03 12.92 21.95
N ILE A 143 22.93 13.34 22.55
CA ILE A 143 22.78 14.69 23.14
C ILE A 143 23.83 14.89 24.23
N GLU A 144 24.02 13.92 25.14
CA GLU A 144 25.03 13.99 26.17
C GLU A 144 26.44 14.14 25.59
N TYR A 145 26.77 13.34 24.56
CA TYR A 145 28.04 13.44 23.86
C TYR A 145 28.23 14.83 23.21
N VAL A 146 27.25 15.35 22.49
CA VAL A 146 27.30 16.68 21.86
C VAL A 146 27.46 17.79 22.87
N ILE A 147 26.79 17.71 24.02
CA ILE A 147 26.92 18.68 25.09
C ILE A 147 28.34 18.64 25.68
N GLN A 148 28.89 17.46 25.95
CA GLN A 148 30.26 17.31 26.45
C GLN A 148 31.28 17.88 25.45
N GLU A 149 31.13 17.58 24.16
CA GLU A 149 31.99 18.10 23.10
C GLU A 149 31.93 19.64 23.04
N LEU A 150 30.73 20.23 23.08
CA LEU A 150 30.53 21.67 23.11
C LEU A 150 31.14 22.38 24.31
N LEU A 151 31.09 21.72 25.48
CA LEU A 151 31.56 22.33 26.73
C LEU A 151 33.07 22.22 26.91
N PHE A 152 33.66 21.15 26.40
CA PHE A 152 35.05 20.80 26.70
C PHE A 152 36.00 20.85 25.51
N THR A 153 35.45 20.87 24.23
CA THR A 153 36.25 20.82 23.02
C THR A 153 35.75 21.93 22.09
N ASN A 154 36.65 22.81 21.66
CA ASN A 154 36.31 23.93 20.77
C ASN A 154 36.33 23.52 19.28
N ASN A 155 35.82 22.33 18.94
CA ASN A 155 35.78 21.77 17.61
C ASN A 155 34.43 22.01 16.91
N GLU A 156 34.44 22.07 15.56
CA GLU A 156 33.20 22.02 14.80
C GLU A 156 32.56 20.62 14.94
N ILE A 157 31.31 20.59 15.40
CA ILE A 157 30.57 19.35 15.62
C ILE A 157 29.79 19.01 14.37
N ASP A 158 29.96 17.80 13.88
CA ASP A 158 29.12 17.24 12.82
C ASP A 158 27.78 16.74 13.45
N LEU A 159 26.72 17.51 13.23
CA LEU A 159 25.37 17.20 13.72
C LEU A 159 24.60 16.30 12.75
N THR A 160 25.22 15.68 11.77
CA THR A 160 24.52 14.92 10.72
C THR A 160 23.89 13.65 11.29
N SER A 161 24.63 12.92 12.15
CA SER A 161 24.13 11.73 12.88
C SER A 161 22.95 12.06 13.76
N PHE A 162 23.07 13.12 14.55
CA PHE A 162 22.03 13.58 15.46
C PHE A 162 20.73 13.96 14.72
N LYS A 163 20.83 14.64 13.58
CA LYS A 163 19.66 14.95 12.74
C LYS A 163 18.97 13.69 12.23
N GLN A 164 19.76 12.67 11.86
CA GLN A 164 19.22 11.40 11.40
C GLN A 164 18.46 10.67 12.50
N GLU A 165 19.01 10.61 13.71
CA GLU A 165 18.36 9.98 14.86
C GLU A 165 17.06 10.70 15.26
N LEU A 166 17.05 12.04 15.26
CA LEU A 166 15.82 12.81 15.49
C LEU A 166 14.75 12.49 14.46
N PHE A 167 15.11 12.34 13.19
CA PHE A 167 14.20 11.96 12.13
C PHE A 167 13.61 10.56 12.37
N ASP A 168 14.43 9.60 12.78
CA ASP A 168 14.00 8.23 13.06
C ASP A 168 13.06 8.15 14.28
N ILE A 169 13.28 8.99 15.29
CA ILE A 169 12.36 9.14 16.42
C ILE A 169 11.02 9.73 15.97
N GLU A 170 11.03 10.80 15.19
CA GLU A 170 9.80 11.42 14.69
C GLU A 170 8.98 10.42 13.87
N LEU A 171 9.64 9.63 13.02
CA LEU A 171 9.01 8.57 12.24
C LEU A 171 8.40 7.49 13.15
N SER A 172 9.15 7.04 14.16
CA SER A 172 8.71 6.03 15.12
C SER A 172 7.51 6.49 15.96
N LEU A 173 7.50 7.74 16.39
CA LEU A 173 6.38 8.37 17.09
C LEU A 173 5.13 8.47 16.23
N LYS A 174 5.30 8.80 14.95
CA LYS A 174 4.19 8.87 13.99
C LYS A 174 3.54 7.50 13.81
N ILE A 175 4.34 6.46 13.63
CA ILE A 175 3.87 5.08 13.51
C ILE A 175 3.14 4.64 14.80
N TYR A 176 3.73 4.88 15.96
CA TYR A 176 3.13 4.55 17.25
C TYR A 176 1.77 5.23 17.46
N ASN A 177 1.66 6.52 17.14
CA ASN A 177 0.41 7.27 17.28
C ASN A 177 -0.68 6.76 16.32
N GLN A 178 -0.31 6.30 15.14
CA GLN A 178 -1.23 5.67 14.20
C GLN A 178 -1.77 4.35 14.76
N ASP A 179 -0.91 3.48 15.26
CA ASP A 179 -1.30 2.19 15.86
C ASP A 179 -2.17 2.39 17.12
N LYS A 180 -1.82 3.35 17.98
CA LYS A 180 -2.61 3.69 19.16
C LYS A 180 -4.02 4.15 18.80
N LYS A 181 -4.17 4.98 17.78
CA LYS A 181 -5.47 5.46 17.29
C LYS A 181 -6.34 4.30 16.81
N TYR A 182 -5.75 3.29 16.17
CA TYR A 182 -6.46 2.10 15.71
C TYR A 182 -6.94 1.22 16.87
N HIS A 183 -6.13 1.06 17.91
CA HIS A 183 -6.49 0.26 19.09
C HIS A 183 -7.51 0.94 20.02
N MET A 184 -7.59 2.27 20.04
CA MET A 184 -8.58 3.00 20.83
C MET A 184 -9.92 3.19 20.13
N ALA A 185 -10.00 2.91 18.83
CA ALA A 185 -11.25 2.97 18.05
C ALA A 185 -12.06 1.66 18.07
N LYS A 186 -11.58 0.66 18.81
CA LYS A 186 -12.28 -0.60 19.13
C LYS A 186 -12.88 -0.54 20.52
#